data_192284a1b4c3f26eced5b9ddf64e37d7
#
_entry.id   192284a1b4c3f26eced5b9ddf64e37d7
#
_cell.length_a   1.000
_cell.length_b   1.000
_cell.length_c   1.000
_cell.angle_alpha   90.00
_cell.angle_beta   90.00
_cell.angle_gamma   90.00
#
_symmetry.space_group_name_H-M   'P 1'
#
loop_
_entity.id
_entity.type
_entity.pdbx_description
1 polymer ?
#
loop_
_entity_poly.entity_id
_entity_poly.type
_entity_poly.pdbx_seq_one_letter_code
_entity_poly.pdbx_strand_id
1 'polypeptide(L)'
;MQIGPYTFPGRFFLAPLAGVSDRPFRAICREMGAAFAYTEMVSAHGLAHGTEQTESYLDRDPEEVPFAVQIFAAEPEVLARGAAAAVAAGAGLVDINMACPVKKVCGSGAGAALARDPLAVERAVRMVAAAGGVPVTVKIRSGWDDGSVNCVEVARAAEAGGASAVALHGRTRAQGYAGRASWEQVRAVKEAVRVAVLGSGDVWTSADALRMRRETGCDAVLVARGACGNPWIFRELRAAERGEPTPPPPSRDEWADVVLRHVRMQVDHRRRQPRWRDDPAEAERHAIRELRKHLLWYTRGRRGGVHFRREAGTVATAEDVARLVERHFPGGGRGFEIDPALAAAEEIRE
;
A
#
# COMPACT_ATOMS: atom_id res chain seq x y z
N MET A 1 14.85 11.85 -2.66
CA MET A 1 14.06 11.63 -3.89
C MET A 1 13.00 12.70 -4.01
N GLN A 2 12.62 13.12 -5.23
CA GLN A 2 11.63 14.20 -5.45
C GLN A 2 10.46 13.71 -6.31
N ILE A 3 9.24 14.14 -5.96
CA ILE A 3 8.02 14.00 -6.77
C ILE A 3 7.30 15.36 -6.73
N GLY A 4 7.20 16.03 -7.85
CA GLY A 4 6.72 17.41 -7.89
C GLY A 4 7.54 18.32 -6.95
N PRO A 5 6.92 19.14 -6.09
CA PRO A 5 7.60 20.00 -5.14
C PRO A 5 8.10 19.26 -3.89
N TYR A 6 7.71 18.01 -3.67
CA TYR A 6 8.02 17.28 -2.44
C TYR A 6 9.34 16.54 -2.53
N THR A 7 10.18 16.72 -1.51
CA THR A 7 11.41 15.94 -1.31
C THR A 7 11.20 14.93 -0.20
N PHE A 8 11.42 13.66 -0.51
CA PHE A 8 11.26 12.54 0.42
C PHE A 8 12.61 12.15 1.04
N PRO A 9 12.66 11.87 2.37
CA PRO A 9 13.89 11.55 3.07
C PRO A 9 14.45 10.16 2.75
N GLY A 10 13.69 9.35 2.02
CA GLY A 10 14.07 7.98 1.62
C GLY A 10 13.41 7.59 0.31
N ARG A 11 13.65 6.34 -0.10
CA ARG A 11 13.23 5.78 -1.40
C ARG A 11 12.36 4.53 -1.28
N PHE A 12 11.91 4.21 -0.06
CA PHE A 12 11.08 3.04 0.20
C PHE A 12 9.74 3.48 0.77
N PHE A 13 8.68 3.18 0.04
CA PHE A 13 7.33 3.68 0.27
C PHE A 13 6.37 2.52 0.50
N LEU A 14 5.34 2.72 1.30
CA LEU A 14 4.24 1.77 1.40
C LEU A 14 3.35 1.90 0.16
N ALA A 15 3.14 0.79 -0.54
CA ALA A 15 2.25 0.72 -1.69
C ALA A 15 0.79 0.92 -1.29
N PRO A 16 -0.06 1.46 -2.20
CA PRO A 16 -1.51 1.44 -2.01
C PRO A 16 -2.02 0.00 -2.07
N LEU A 17 -2.69 -0.46 -1.01
CA LEU A 17 -3.22 -1.81 -0.85
C LEU A 17 -4.66 -1.75 -0.36
N ALA A 18 -5.62 -2.11 -1.21
CA ALA A 18 -7.03 -2.13 -0.86
C ALA A 18 -7.31 -3.05 0.36
N GLY A 19 -8.00 -2.51 1.34
CA GLY A 19 -8.27 -3.18 2.61
C GLY A 19 -7.07 -3.27 3.55
N VAL A 20 -5.93 -2.64 3.28
CA VAL A 20 -4.69 -2.81 4.06
C VAL A 20 -4.03 -1.48 4.40
N SER A 21 -3.85 -0.58 3.43
CA SER A 21 -3.15 0.69 3.64
C SER A 21 -4.09 1.79 4.19
N ASP A 22 -4.91 1.42 5.17
CA ASP A 22 -5.69 2.36 5.96
C ASP A 22 -4.79 3.23 6.85
N ARG A 23 -5.37 4.26 7.48
CA ARG A 23 -4.59 5.19 8.33
C ARG A 23 -3.75 4.48 9.39
N PRO A 24 -4.29 3.53 10.20
CA PRO A 24 -3.50 2.83 11.21
C PRO A 24 -2.26 2.13 10.65
N PHE A 25 -2.40 1.42 9.54
CA PHE A 25 -1.26 0.70 8.96
C PHE A 25 -0.24 1.64 8.30
N ARG A 26 -0.70 2.71 7.63
CA ARG A 26 0.20 3.74 7.09
C ARG A 26 1.02 4.40 8.21
N ALA A 27 0.38 4.75 9.33
CA ALA A 27 1.06 5.34 10.47
C ALA A 27 2.16 4.42 11.02
N ILE A 28 1.85 3.13 11.26
CA ILE A 28 2.82 2.14 11.73
C ILE A 28 4.00 2.01 10.75
N CYS A 29 3.73 1.89 9.44
CA CYS A 29 4.80 1.79 8.45
C CYS A 29 5.67 3.04 8.41
N ARG A 30 5.09 4.24 8.56
CA ARG A 30 5.84 5.51 8.61
C ARG A 30 6.70 5.61 9.86
N GLU A 31 6.19 5.24 11.03
CA GLU A 31 6.97 5.16 12.27
C GLU A 31 8.16 4.21 12.13
N MET A 32 7.99 3.10 11.42
CA MET A 32 9.06 2.15 11.11
C MET A 32 10.04 2.66 10.04
N GLY A 33 9.76 3.79 9.39
CA GLY A 33 10.69 4.44 8.47
C GLY A 33 10.29 4.42 7.01
N ALA A 34 9.05 4.02 6.67
CA ALA A 34 8.53 4.26 5.32
C ALA A 34 8.58 5.77 5.03
N ALA A 35 9.30 6.13 3.98
CA ALA A 35 9.49 7.55 3.65
C ALA A 35 8.21 8.20 3.11
N PHE A 36 7.25 7.38 2.67
CA PHE A 36 5.98 7.80 2.12
C PHE A 36 4.97 6.64 2.10
N ALA A 37 3.67 6.99 2.08
CA ALA A 37 2.59 6.00 1.99
C ALA A 37 1.43 6.56 1.15
N TYR A 38 0.73 5.67 0.45
CA TYR A 38 -0.51 5.98 -0.27
C TYR A 38 -1.72 5.46 0.50
N THR A 39 -2.87 6.13 0.35
CA THR A 39 -4.14 5.57 0.84
C THR A 39 -4.48 4.27 0.10
N GLU A 40 -5.51 3.59 0.56
CA GLU A 40 -6.24 2.63 -0.27
C GLU A 40 -6.80 3.33 -1.51
N MET A 41 -7.20 2.55 -2.52
CA MET A 41 -7.83 3.12 -3.71
C MET A 41 -9.26 3.58 -3.40
N VAL A 42 -9.56 4.84 -3.68
CA VAL A 42 -10.84 5.49 -3.40
C VAL A 42 -11.61 5.73 -4.69
N SER A 43 -12.92 5.46 -4.70
CA SER A 43 -13.75 5.75 -5.86
C SER A 43 -13.83 7.25 -6.12
N ALA A 44 -13.40 7.70 -7.29
CA ALA A 44 -13.54 9.10 -7.71
C ALA A 44 -15.01 9.54 -7.80
N HIS A 45 -15.90 8.63 -8.20
CA HIS A 45 -17.36 8.88 -8.12
C HIS A 45 -17.80 9.12 -6.67
N GLY A 46 -17.39 8.26 -5.74
CA GLY A 46 -17.73 8.40 -4.32
C GLY A 46 -17.23 9.71 -3.71
N LEU A 47 -16.00 10.12 -4.05
CA LEU A 47 -15.42 11.40 -3.60
C LEU A 47 -16.21 12.59 -4.15
N ALA A 48 -16.54 12.58 -5.45
CA ALA A 48 -17.28 13.65 -6.08
C ALA A 48 -18.72 13.81 -5.53
N HIS A 49 -19.28 12.78 -4.91
CA HIS A 49 -20.61 12.78 -4.30
C HIS A 49 -20.60 12.92 -2.77
N GLY A 50 -19.42 12.93 -2.13
CA GLY A 50 -19.32 13.11 -0.67
C GLY A 50 -19.97 11.99 0.14
N THR A 51 -19.72 10.71 -0.20
CA THR A 51 -20.29 9.61 0.57
C THR A 51 -19.49 9.35 1.85
N GLU A 52 -20.16 9.10 2.98
CA GLU A 52 -19.50 8.77 4.27
C GLU A 52 -18.44 7.67 4.16
N GLN A 53 -18.72 6.65 3.35
CA GLN A 53 -17.76 5.55 3.12
C GLN A 53 -16.47 6.06 2.46
N THR A 54 -16.57 7.03 1.56
CA THR A 54 -15.39 7.60 0.88
C THR A 54 -14.60 8.52 1.80
N GLU A 55 -15.28 9.25 2.69
CA GLU A 55 -14.64 10.13 3.68
C GLU A 55 -13.75 9.33 4.64
N SER A 56 -14.14 8.10 4.99
CA SER A 56 -13.33 7.24 5.88
C SER A 56 -11.94 6.89 5.31
N TYR A 57 -11.79 6.86 4.00
CA TYR A 57 -10.50 6.64 3.34
C TYR A 57 -9.59 7.87 3.36
N LEU A 58 -10.16 9.06 3.63
CA LEU A 58 -9.42 10.32 3.71
C LEU A 58 -8.92 10.64 5.13
N ASP A 59 -9.15 9.74 6.10
CA ASP A 59 -8.60 9.89 7.45
C ASP A 59 -7.07 9.78 7.40
N ARG A 60 -6.40 10.75 8.05
CA ARG A 60 -4.94 10.88 8.04
C ARG A 60 -4.39 11.38 9.36
N ASP A 61 -3.12 11.15 9.57
CA ASP A 61 -2.38 11.83 10.64
C ASP A 61 -1.92 13.21 10.16
N PRO A 62 -1.89 14.23 11.04
CA PRO A 62 -1.42 15.57 10.69
C PRO A 62 0.01 15.59 10.12
N GLU A 63 0.85 14.64 10.54
CA GLU A 63 2.23 14.49 10.08
C GLU A 63 2.37 13.76 8.74
N GLU A 64 1.26 13.27 8.17
CA GLU A 64 1.25 12.58 6.87
C GLU A 64 1.31 13.62 5.74
N VAL A 65 2.52 14.18 5.49
CA VAL A 65 2.76 15.22 4.49
C VAL A 65 3.82 14.73 3.49
N PRO A 66 3.52 14.79 2.15
CA PRO A 66 2.18 15.03 1.59
C PRO A 66 1.23 13.88 1.90
N PHE A 67 -0.05 14.18 2.05
CA PHE A 67 -1.10 13.17 2.09
C PHE A 67 -1.43 12.74 0.67
N ALA A 68 -1.19 11.47 0.33
CA ALA A 68 -1.41 10.95 -1.01
C ALA A 68 -2.69 10.12 -1.10
N VAL A 69 -3.63 10.60 -1.87
CA VAL A 69 -4.89 9.91 -2.12
C VAL A 69 -4.85 9.19 -3.46
N GLN A 70 -5.02 7.86 -3.45
CA GLN A 70 -5.16 7.09 -4.68
C GLN A 70 -6.62 7.01 -5.08
N ILE A 71 -6.94 7.46 -6.30
CA ILE A 71 -8.30 7.45 -6.87
C ILE A 71 -8.42 6.50 -8.05
N PHE A 72 -9.66 6.03 -8.33
CA PHE A 72 -9.95 5.26 -9.54
C PHE A 72 -11.32 5.61 -10.11
N ALA A 73 -11.40 5.67 -11.43
CA ALA A 73 -12.59 5.69 -12.28
C ALA A 73 -12.19 5.33 -13.71
N ALA A 74 -13.15 5.15 -14.59
CA ALA A 74 -12.92 4.94 -16.03
C ALA A 74 -12.81 6.27 -16.79
N GLU A 75 -13.68 7.22 -16.43
CA GLU A 75 -13.86 8.46 -17.17
C GLU A 75 -12.90 9.54 -16.63
N PRO A 76 -12.11 10.20 -17.51
CA PRO A 76 -11.19 11.27 -17.13
C PRO A 76 -11.88 12.43 -16.39
N GLU A 77 -13.11 12.78 -16.78
CA GLU A 77 -13.90 13.83 -16.17
C GLU A 77 -14.30 13.50 -14.71
N VAL A 78 -14.56 12.22 -14.44
CA VAL A 78 -14.87 11.74 -13.08
C VAL A 78 -13.60 11.72 -12.23
N LEU A 79 -12.48 11.28 -12.80
CA LEU A 79 -11.18 11.33 -12.13
C LEU A 79 -10.82 12.77 -11.74
N ALA A 80 -11.03 13.73 -12.63
CA ALA A 80 -10.77 15.17 -12.38
C ALA A 80 -11.64 15.70 -11.22
N ARG A 81 -12.95 15.41 -11.19
CA ARG A 81 -13.83 15.80 -10.09
C ARG A 81 -13.44 15.14 -8.77
N GLY A 82 -13.12 13.83 -8.80
CA GLY A 82 -12.65 13.09 -7.62
C GLY A 82 -11.33 13.63 -7.09
N ALA A 83 -10.41 14.04 -7.97
CA ALA A 83 -9.15 14.67 -7.60
C ALA A 83 -9.38 16.03 -6.92
N ALA A 84 -10.23 16.89 -7.48
CA ALA A 84 -10.59 18.16 -6.87
C ALA A 84 -11.18 17.96 -5.47
N ALA A 85 -12.07 16.97 -5.29
CA ALA A 85 -12.64 16.63 -3.99
C ALA A 85 -11.56 16.10 -3.01
N ALA A 86 -10.63 15.25 -3.47
CA ALA A 86 -9.53 14.77 -2.64
C ALA A 86 -8.62 15.93 -2.18
N VAL A 87 -8.31 16.87 -3.06
CA VAL A 87 -7.52 18.07 -2.73
C VAL A 87 -8.25 18.98 -1.76
N ALA A 88 -9.54 19.19 -1.93
CA ALA A 88 -10.37 19.94 -0.98
C ALA A 88 -10.38 19.28 0.42
N ALA A 89 -10.26 17.94 0.49
CA ALA A 89 -10.11 17.19 1.73
C ALA A 89 -8.65 17.16 2.25
N GLY A 90 -7.72 17.86 1.58
CA GLY A 90 -6.33 18.03 2.03
C GLY A 90 -5.31 17.08 1.40
N ALA A 91 -5.63 16.43 0.28
CA ALA A 91 -4.62 15.69 -0.47
C ALA A 91 -3.56 16.66 -1.02
N GLY A 92 -2.29 16.38 -0.70
CA GLY A 92 -1.15 17.09 -1.28
C GLY A 92 -0.59 16.41 -2.54
N LEU A 93 -1.05 15.18 -2.82
CA LEU A 93 -0.70 14.40 -4.00
C LEU A 93 -1.89 13.50 -4.38
N VAL A 94 -2.17 13.38 -5.67
CA VAL A 94 -3.19 12.46 -6.19
C VAL A 94 -2.52 11.37 -7.00
N ASP A 95 -2.83 10.13 -6.72
CA ASP A 95 -2.38 8.98 -7.51
C ASP A 95 -3.57 8.37 -8.27
N ILE A 96 -3.38 8.05 -9.54
CA ILE A 96 -4.43 7.41 -10.34
C ILE A 96 -4.15 5.90 -10.41
N ASN A 97 -5.09 5.11 -9.91
CA ASN A 97 -5.01 3.65 -10.00
C ASN A 97 -5.31 3.17 -11.42
N MET A 98 -4.31 2.67 -12.10
CA MET A 98 -4.37 2.00 -13.39
C MET A 98 -3.78 0.58 -13.30
N ALA A 99 -3.81 -0.03 -12.10
CA ALA A 99 -3.18 -1.32 -11.81
C ALA A 99 -4.12 -2.38 -11.22
N CYS A 100 -5.28 -1.99 -10.72
CA CYS A 100 -6.21 -2.92 -10.06
C CYS A 100 -6.69 -3.99 -11.06
N PRO A 101 -6.43 -5.30 -10.80
CA PRO A 101 -6.80 -6.38 -11.73
C PRO A 101 -8.20 -6.93 -11.48
N VAL A 102 -8.89 -6.47 -10.45
CA VAL A 102 -10.18 -7.03 -9.97
C VAL A 102 -11.26 -6.87 -11.04
N LYS A 103 -11.98 -7.96 -11.31
CA LYS A 103 -13.01 -8.01 -12.37
C LYS A 103 -14.05 -6.88 -12.27
N LYS A 104 -14.52 -6.57 -11.04
CA LYS A 104 -15.51 -5.49 -10.81
C LYS A 104 -14.95 -4.12 -11.22
N VAL A 105 -13.68 -3.84 -10.94
CA VAL A 105 -13.03 -2.55 -11.29
C VAL A 105 -12.72 -2.51 -12.79
N CYS A 106 -12.11 -3.57 -13.33
CA CYS A 106 -11.81 -3.63 -14.76
C CYS A 106 -13.07 -3.66 -15.64
N GLY A 107 -14.16 -4.27 -15.16
CA GLY A 107 -15.45 -4.32 -15.87
C GLY A 107 -16.12 -2.97 -16.05
N SER A 108 -15.80 -1.99 -15.19
CA SER A 108 -16.23 -0.59 -15.37
C SER A 108 -15.29 0.25 -16.24
N GLY A 109 -14.23 -0.35 -16.80
CA GLY A 109 -13.22 0.40 -17.57
C GLY A 109 -12.11 1.05 -16.73
N ALA A 110 -12.17 0.93 -15.39
CA ALA A 110 -11.20 1.52 -14.46
C ALA A 110 -10.03 0.57 -14.15
N GLY A 111 -9.09 1.05 -13.34
CA GLY A 111 -7.93 0.26 -12.93
C GLY A 111 -7.08 -0.17 -14.13
N ALA A 112 -6.68 -1.44 -14.18
CA ALA A 112 -5.84 -1.95 -15.29
C ALA A 112 -6.52 -1.86 -16.66
N ALA A 113 -7.84 -1.72 -16.74
CA ALA A 113 -8.54 -1.57 -18.00
C ALA A 113 -8.28 -0.19 -18.64
N LEU A 114 -8.16 0.87 -17.85
CA LEU A 114 -7.84 2.22 -18.34
C LEU A 114 -6.45 2.26 -19.03
N ALA A 115 -5.47 1.51 -18.50
CA ALA A 115 -4.12 1.44 -19.06
C ALA A 115 -4.01 0.71 -20.40
N ARG A 116 -5.10 0.15 -20.95
CA ARG A 116 -5.11 -0.46 -22.27
C ARG A 116 -5.04 0.58 -23.40
N ASP A 117 -5.43 1.81 -23.12
CA ASP A 117 -5.42 2.92 -24.06
C ASP A 117 -4.51 4.05 -23.56
N PRO A 118 -3.28 4.18 -24.08
CA PRO A 118 -2.37 5.25 -23.70
C PRO A 118 -2.92 6.67 -23.93
N LEU A 119 -3.76 6.90 -24.93
CA LEU A 119 -4.36 8.22 -25.16
C LEU A 119 -5.39 8.57 -24.06
N ALA A 120 -6.16 7.59 -23.61
CA ALA A 120 -7.05 7.79 -22.46
C ALA A 120 -6.26 8.06 -21.17
N VAL A 121 -5.10 7.41 -20.98
CA VAL A 121 -4.19 7.67 -19.86
C VAL A 121 -3.68 9.11 -19.88
N GLU A 122 -3.15 9.58 -21.02
CA GLU A 122 -2.68 10.96 -21.17
C GLU A 122 -3.78 11.97 -20.84
N ARG A 123 -4.97 11.77 -21.41
CA ARG A 123 -6.13 12.62 -21.14
C ARG A 123 -6.52 12.63 -19.67
N ALA A 124 -6.58 11.46 -19.04
CA ALA A 124 -6.94 11.33 -17.62
C ALA A 124 -5.94 12.07 -16.73
N VAL A 125 -4.64 11.87 -16.94
CA VAL A 125 -3.59 12.54 -16.16
C VAL A 125 -3.66 14.05 -16.35
N ARG A 126 -3.79 14.54 -17.59
CA ARG A 126 -3.90 15.97 -17.90
C ARG A 126 -5.08 16.63 -17.21
N MET A 127 -6.24 15.98 -17.23
CA MET A 127 -7.45 16.52 -16.60
C MET A 127 -7.35 16.53 -15.07
N VAL A 128 -6.78 15.48 -14.48
CA VAL A 128 -6.54 15.41 -13.03
C VAL A 128 -5.53 16.46 -12.58
N ALA A 129 -4.45 16.65 -13.31
CA ALA A 129 -3.43 17.66 -13.01
C ALA A 129 -4.01 19.08 -13.06
N ALA A 130 -4.85 19.37 -14.07
CA ALA A 130 -5.51 20.66 -14.21
C ALA A 130 -6.55 20.92 -13.10
N ALA A 131 -7.27 19.89 -12.65
CA ALA A 131 -8.35 20.04 -11.67
C ALA A 131 -7.83 20.12 -10.22
N GLY A 132 -6.72 19.43 -9.91
CA GLY A 132 -6.22 19.32 -8.54
C GLY A 132 -5.19 20.38 -8.15
N GLY A 133 -4.38 20.87 -9.09
CA GLY A 133 -3.27 21.79 -8.79
C GLY A 133 -2.18 21.21 -7.89
N VAL A 134 -2.18 19.88 -7.66
CA VAL A 134 -1.18 19.13 -6.90
C VAL A 134 -0.48 18.12 -7.81
N PRO A 135 0.71 17.60 -7.44
CA PRO A 135 1.37 16.56 -8.21
C PRO A 135 0.47 15.34 -8.43
N VAL A 136 0.48 14.83 -9.65
CA VAL A 136 -0.24 13.61 -10.03
C VAL A 136 0.76 12.50 -10.25
N THR A 137 0.49 11.32 -9.70
CA THR A 137 1.22 10.09 -9.98
C THR A 137 0.27 9.05 -10.56
N VAL A 138 0.82 8.04 -11.22
CA VAL A 138 0.02 6.94 -11.75
C VAL A 138 0.60 5.62 -11.29
N LYS A 139 -0.27 4.65 -10.93
CA LYS A 139 0.16 3.29 -10.66
C LYS A 139 -0.37 2.35 -11.73
N ILE A 140 0.55 1.68 -12.45
CA ILE A 140 0.27 0.83 -13.62
C ILE A 140 0.74 -0.61 -13.42
N ARG A 141 0.33 -1.50 -14.32
CA ARG A 141 0.89 -2.84 -14.53
C ARG A 141 1.64 -2.91 -15.87
N SER A 142 2.32 -4.04 -16.10
CA SER A 142 3.08 -4.28 -17.32
C SER A 142 2.22 -4.26 -18.60
N GLY A 143 0.96 -4.59 -18.47
CA GLY A 143 -0.01 -4.68 -19.54
C GLY A 143 -1.26 -5.44 -19.11
N TRP A 144 -2.14 -5.70 -20.06
CA TRP A 144 -3.37 -6.47 -19.81
C TRP A 144 -3.09 -7.97 -19.66
N ASP A 145 -2.33 -8.52 -20.59
CA ASP A 145 -1.84 -9.90 -20.64
C ASP A 145 -0.47 -9.94 -21.32
N ASP A 146 0.09 -11.14 -21.47
CA ASP A 146 1.42 -11.32 -22.03
C ASP A 146 1.52 -10.93 -23.51
N GLY A 147 0.39 -10.94 -24.25
CA GLY A 147 0.31 -10.48 -25.64
C GLY A 147 0.13 -8.98 -25.81
N SER A 148 -0.10 -8.25 -24.73
CA SER A 148 -0.41 -6.82 -24.74
C SER A 148 0.35 -6.04 -23.64
N VAL A 149 1.64 -6.33 -23.51
CA VAL A 149 2.56 -5.56 -22.64
C VAL A 149 2.77 -4.18 -23.25
N ASN A 150 2.37 -3.11 -22.51
CA ASN A 150 2.37 -1.74 -23.00
C ASN A 150 2.82 -0.71 -21.92
N CYS A 151 3.49 -1.16 -20.86
CA CYS A 151 3.85 -0.28 -19.75
C CYS A 151 4.74 0.91 -20.14
N VAL A 152 5.57 0.77 -21.15
CA VAL A 152 6.43 1.85 -21.65
C VAL A 152 5.59 2.94 -22.34
N GLU A 153 4.66 2.55 -23.20
CA GLU A 153 3.76 3.47 -23.90
C GLU A 153 2.85 4.19 -22.91
N VAL A 154 2.30 3.46 -21.93
CA VAL A 154 1.46 4.01 -20.85
C VAL A 154 2.25 4.99 -19.99
N ALA A 155 3.51 4.68 -19.65
CA ALA A 155 4.36 5.56 -18.86
C ALA A 155 4.68 6.87 -19.61
N ARG A 156 4.97 6.79 -20.90
CA ARG A 156 5.18 7.98 -21.77
C ARG A 156 3.92 8.82 -21.88
N ALA A 157 2.77 8.19 -22.05
CA ALA A 157 1.49 8.88 -22.10
C ALA A 157 1.16 9.58 -20.76
N ALA A 158 1.44 8.93 -19.63
CA ALA A 158 1.29 9.53 -18.32
C ALA A 158 2.22 10.75 -18.14
N GLU A 159 3.48 10.65 -18.54
CA GLU A 159 4.43 11.77 -18.54
C GLU A 159 3.94 12.92 -19.44
N ALA A 160 3.49 12.64 -20.66
CA ALA A 160 2.93 13.63 -21.59
C ALA A 160 1.66 14.31 -21.03
N GLY A 161 0.89 13.59 -20.23
CA GLY A 161 -0.26 14.11 -19.48
C GLY A 161 0.12 14.99 -18.28
N GLY A 162 1.39 15.01 -17.87
CA GLY A 162 1.89 15.81 -16.75
C GLY A 162 2.04 15.03 -15.44
N ALA A 163 2.14 13.70 -15.48
CA ALA A 163 2.45 12.91 -14.28
C ALA A 163 3.82 13.28 -13.71
N SER A 164 3.93 13.40 -12.41
CA SER A 164 5.18 13.66 -11.67
C SER A 164 5.94 12.37 -11.32
N ALA A 165 5.27 11.22 -11.35
CA ALA A 165 5.88 9.91 -11.19
C ALA A 165 5.00 8.79 -11.76
N VAL A 166 5.64 7.67 -12.11
CA VAL A 166 4.99 6.43 -12.55
C VAL A 166 5.42 5.29 -11.64
N ALA A 167 4.46 4.58 -11.05
CA ALA A 167 4.70 3.37 -10.28
C ALA A 167 4.32 2.13 -11.11
N LEU A 168 5.27 1.23 -11.35
CA LEU A 168 5.04 0.01 -12.13
C LEU A 168 5.08 -1.24 -11.26
N HIS A 169 3.99 -2.02 -11.27
CA HIS A 169 4.01 -3.41 -10.84
C HIS A 169 4.35 -4.30 -12.04
N GLY A 170 5.49 -4.98 -11.98
CA GLY A 170 6.06 -5.77 -13.08
C GLY A 170 5.28 -7.06 -13.42
N ARG A 171 3.96 -7.09 -13.28
CA ARG A 171 3.05 -8.15 -13.70
C ARG A 171 1.95 -7.61 -14.57
N THR A 172 1.46 -8.41 -15.51
CA THR A 172 0.26 -8.09 -16.28
C THR A 172 -1.00 -8.20 -15.40
N ARG A 173 -2.11 -7.65 -15.88
CA ARG A 173 -3.42 -7.81 -15.22
C ARG A 173 -3.82 -9.28 -15.15
N ALA A 174 -3.58 -10.05 -16.24
CA ALA A 174 -3.93 -11.46 -16.31
C ALA A 174 -3.15 -12.31 -15.31
N GLN A 175 -1.87 -12.02 -15.08
CA GLN A 175 -1.07 -12.70 -14.07
C GLN A 175 -1.59 -12.49 -12.64
N GLY A 176 -2.25 -11.37 -12.37
CA GLY A 176 -2.66 -11.05 -10.99
C GLY A 176 -1.46 -11.02 -10.04
N TYR A 177 -1.27 -12.10 -9.29
CA TYR A 177 -0.11 -12.34 -8.41
C TYR A 177 0.66 -13.61 -8.77
N ALA A 178 0.26 -14.34 -9.81
CA ALA A 178 0.94 -15.56 -10.25
C ALA A 178 2.27 -15.26 -10.94
N GLY A 179 3.15 -16.24 -10.97
CA GLY A 179 4.47 -16.13 -11.58
C GLY A 179 5.39 -15.14 -10.88
N ARG A 180 6.31 -14.54 -11.62
CA ARG A 180 7.26 -13.54 -11.12
C ARG A 180 7.00 -12.16 -11.74
N ALA A 181 7.23 -11.10 -10.97
CA ALA A 181 7.22 -9.74 -11.49
C ALA A 181 8.48 -9.50 -12.34
N SER A 182 8.30 -8.99 -13.55
CA SER A 182 9.42 -8.61 -14.43
C SER A 182 10.01 -7.27 -14.00
N TRP A 183 11.18 -7.32 -13.40
CA TRP A 183 11.95 -6.12 -13.05
C TRP A 183 12.60 -5.50 -14.29
N GLU A 184 12.79 -6.27 -15.37
CA GLU A 184 13.25 -5.77 -16.65
C GLU A 184 12.28 -4.71 -17.22
N GLN A 185 10.97 -4.92 -17.06
CA GLN A 185 9.98 -3.91 -17.47
C GLN A 185 10.04 -2.64 -16.61
N VAL A 186 10.39 -2.77 -15.31
CA VAL A 186 10.64 -1.58 -14.46
C VAL A 186 11.84 -0.79 -15.00
N ARG A 187 12.91 -1.48 -15.40
CA ARG A 187 14.07 -0.85 -16.03
C ARG A 187 13.69 -0.17 -17.35
N ALA A 188 12.97 -0.87 -18.24
CA ALA A 188 12.55 -0.33 -19.53
C ALA A 188 11.70 0.94 -19.38
N VAL A 189 10.80 0.99 -18.39
CA VAL A 189 10.04 2.21 -18.08
C VAL A 189 10.97 3.30 -17.56
N LYS A 190 11.93 2.97 -16.67
CA LYS A 190 12.89 3.96 -16.15
C LYS A 190 13.75 4.59 -17.23
N GLU A 191 14.13 3.81 -18.22
CA GLU A 191 14.91 4.31 -19.39
C GLU A 191 14.05 5.13 -20.37
N ALA A 192 12.73 4.94 -20.35
CA ALA A 192 11.82 5.52 -21.35
C ALA A 192 11.24 6.88 -20.94
N VAL A 193 11.25 7.24 -19.64
CA VAL A 193 10.65 8.47 -19.11
C VAL A 193 11.64 9.25 -18.25
N ARG A 194 11.40 10.57 -18.09
CA ARG A 194 12.23 11.47 -17.27
C ARG A 194 11.69 11.63 -15.85
N VAL A 195 10.39 11.43 -15.67
CA VAL A 195 9.75 11.50 -14.37
C VAL A 195 10.21 10.36 -13.45
N ALA A 196 10.00 10.52 -12.16
CA ALA A 196 10.38 9.49 -11.20
C ALA A 196 9.65 8.16 -11.46
N VAL A 197 10.39 7.05 -11.39
CA VAL A 197 9.85 5.70 -11.55
C VAL A 197 9.94 4.93 -10.22
N LEU A 198 8.82 4.38 -9.78
CA LEU A 198 8.70 3.59 -8.57
C LEU A 198 8.48 2.12 -8.95
N GLY A 199 9.45 1.25 -8.63
CA GLY A 199 9.36 -0.17 -8.90
C GLY A 199 8.49 -0.89 -7.85
N SER A 200 7.74 -1.90 -8.27
CA SER A 200 6.92 -2.74 -7.39
C SER A 200 6.81 -4.18 -7.92
N GLY A 201 6.61 -5.11 -7.01
CA GLY A 201 6.43 -6.54 -7.31
C GLY A 201 7.58 -7.39 -6.78
N ASP A 202 7.22 -8.46 -6.06
CA ASP A 202 8.13 -9.43 -5.45
C ASP A 202 9.22 -8.82 -4.57
N VAL A 203 8.83 -7.83 -3.78
CA VAL A 203 9.63 -7.24 -2.72
C VAL A 203 9.12 -7.76 -1.39
N TRP A 204 9.78 -8.80 -0.88
CA TRP A 204 9.44 -9.48 0.37
C TRP A 204 10.40 -9.14 1.50
N THR A 205 11.65 -8.84 1.17
CA THR A 205 12.73 -8.51 2.09
C THR A 205 13.34 -7.15 1.77
N SER A 206 14.09 -6.60 2.72
CA SER A 206 14.91 -5.41 2.48
C SER A 206 15.95 -5.64 1.37
N ALA A 207 16.51 -6.85 1.30
CA ALA A 207 17.44 -7.24 0.24
C ALA A 207 16.79 -7.20 -1.16
N ASP A 208 15.53 -7.63 -1.30
CA ASP A 208 14.79 -7.53 -2.57
C ASP A 208 14.60 -6.08 -3.01
N ALA A 209 14.22 -5.21 -2.08
CA ALA A 209 14.02 -3.80 -2.38
C ALA A 209 15.31 -3.10 -2.84
N LEU A 210 16.41 -3.37 -2.15
CA LEU A 210 17.73 -2.85 -2.52
C LEU A 210 18.20 -3.41 -3.87
N ARG A 211 17.96 -4.69 -4.11
CA ARG A 211 18.27 -5.37 -5.36
C ARG A 211 17.44 -4.79 -6.52
N MET A 212 16.13 -4.60 -6.34
CA MET A 212 15.28 -3.98 -7.37
C MET A 212 15.84 -2.62 -7.79
N ARG A 213 16.17 -1.74 -6.84
CA ARG A 213 16.74 -0.44 -7.16
C ARG A 213 18.07 -0.55 -7.93
N ARG A 214 18.96 -1.44 -7.49
CA ARG A 214 20.25 -1.63 -8.14
C ARG A 214 20.11 -2.17 -9.55
N GLU A 215 19.22 -3.14 -9.78
CA GLU A 215 19.06 -3.81 -11.06
C GLU A 215 18.24 -2.99 -12.06
N THR A 216 17.27 -2.20 -11.60
CA THR A 216 16.37 -1.46 -12.50
C THR A 216 16.67 0.02 -12.63
N GLY A 217 17.45 0.58 -11.72
CA GLY A 217 17.71 2.04 -11.67
C GLY A 217 16.49 2.86 -11.24
N CYS A 218 15.38 2.24 -10.77
CA CYS A 218 14.19 2.98 -10.34
C CYS A 218 14.51 3.92 -9.18
N ASP A 219 13.77 5.03 -9.11
CA ASP A 219 14.03 6.10 -8.15
C ASP A 219 13.59 5.74 -6.74
N ALA A 220 12.51 4.96 -6.62
CA ALA A 220 12.03 4.40 -5.37
C ALA A 220 11.40 3.02 -5.55
N VAL A 221 11.11 2.34 -4.44
CA VAL A 221 10.45 1.04 -4.42
C VAL A 221 9.18 1.12 -3.58
N LEU A 222 8.09 0.62 -4.13
CA LEU A 222 6.84 0.39 -3.40
C LEU A 222 6.86 -1.00 -2.77
N VAL A 223 6.94 -1.04 -1.45
CA VAL A 223 6.78 -2.26 -0.66
C VAL A 223 5.29 -2.50 -0.43
N ALA A 224 4.79 -3.65 -0.86
CA ALA A 224 3.40 -4.03 -0.72
C ALA A 224 3.26 -5.17 0.30
N ARG A 225 3.06 -6.40 -0.16
CA ARG A 225 2.85 -7.58 0.68
C ARG A 225 4.00 -7.86 1.65
N GLY A 226 5.24 -7.47 1.31
CA GLY A 226 6.39 -7.60 2.21
C GLY A 226 6.30 -6.77 3.49
N ALA A 227 5.43 -5.74 3.53
CA ALA A 227 5.15 -4.98 4.75
C ALA A 227 4.03 -5.60 5.61
N CYS A 228 3.20 -6.48 5.02
CA CYS A 228 2.10 -7.11 5.73
C CYS A 228 2.62 -8.06 6.83
N GLY A 229 2.38 -7.72 8.10
CA GLY A 229 2.93 -8.43 9.24
C GLY A 229 4.41 -8.16 9.53
N ASN A 230 5.08 -7.40 8.68
CA ASN A 230 6.49 -7.01 8.83
C ASN A 230 6.72 -5.52 8.51
N PRO A 231 6.13 -4.58 9.23
CA PRO A 231 6.40 -3.16 9.01
C PRO A 231 7.86 -2.78 9.31
N TRP A 232 8.60 -3.60 10.06
CA TRP A 232 10.03 -3.42 10.36
C TRP A 232 10.93 -3.47 9.12
N ILE A 233 10.45 -4.00 7.99
CA ILE A 233 11.15 -3.92 6.70
C ILE A 233 11.58 -2.49 6.37
N PHE A 234 10.76 -1.49 6.73
CA PHE A 234 11.11 -0.09 6.49
C PHE A 234 12.23 0.40 7.41
N ARG A 235 12.36 -0.13 8.64
CA ARG A 235 13.47 0.16 9.54
C ARG A 235 14.79 -0.36 8.97
N GLU A 236 14.79 -1.59 8.45
CA GLU A 236 15.94 -2.18 7.77
C GLU A 236 16.35 -1.38 6.54
N LEU A 237 15.37 -1.00 5.71
CA LEU A 237 15.59 -0.23 4.49
C LEU A 237 16.13 1.17 4.78
N ARG A 238 15.62 1.83 5.82
CA ARG A 238 16.12 3.13 6.27
C ARG A 238 17.56 3.05 6.78
N ALA A 239 17.89 2.03 7.55
CA ALA A 239 19.27 1.80 7.99
C ALA A 239 20.20 1.58 6.79
N ALA A 240 19.80 0.75 5.83
CA ALA A 240 20.59 0.50 4.62
C ALA A 240 20.81 1.77 3.77
N GLU A 241 19.81 2.67 3.66
CA GLU A 241 19.97 3.96 2.97
C GLU A 241 20.99 4.89 3.63
N ARG A 242 21.18 4.73 4.95
CA ARG A 242 22.15 5.52 5.75
C ARG A 242 23.52 4.87 5.84
N GLY A 243 23.68 3.66 5.27
CA GLY A 243 24.90 2.88 5.43
C GLY A 243 25.10 2.34 6.85
N GLU A 244 24.03 2.26 7.63
CA GLU A 244 24.00 1.72 8.99
C GLU A 244 23.88 0.19 8.97
N PRO A 245 24.35 -0.52 10.00
CA PRO A 245 24.13 -1.96 10.14
C PRO A 245 22.64 -2.31 10.13
N THR A 246 22.30 -3.48 9.58
CA THR A 246 20.92 -3.99 9.62
C THR A 246 20.44 -4.10 11.06
N PRO A 247 19.34 -3.45 11.44
CA PRO A 247 18.78 -3.55 12.78
C PRO A 247 18.40 -4.99 13.11
N PRO A 248 18.48 -5.41 14.38
CA PRO A 248 18.01 -6.73 14.77
C PRO A 248 16.49 -6.86 14.51
N PRO A 249 16.00 -8.11 14.33
CA PRO A 249 14.56 -8.36 14.31
C PRO A 249 13.88 -7.81 15.58
N PRO A 250 12.58 -7.48 15.52
CA PRO A 250 11.87 -7.00 16.70
C PRO A 250 11.93 -8.03 17.82
N SER A 251 12.16 -7.55 19.05
CA SER A 251 11.95 -8.38 20.23
C SER A 251 10.48 -8.76 20.37
N ARG A 252 10.19 -9.76 21.22
CA ARG A 252 8.81 -10.14 21.52
C ARG A 252 7.99 -8.95 22.03
N ASP A 253 8.56 -8.15 22.89
CA ASP A 253 7.84 -7.03 23.52
C ASP A 253 7.63 -5.89 22.53
N GLU A 254 8.60 -5.56 21.71
CA GLU A 254 8.44 -4.61 20.61
C GLU A 254 7.35 -5.08 19.62
N TRP A 255 7.36 -6.36 19.26
CA TRP A 255 6.35 -6.92 18.38
C TRP A 255 4.95 -6.85 19.00
N ALA A 256 4.81 -7.24 20.26
CA ALA A 256 3.54 -7.21 20.95
C ALA A 256 3.01 -5.78 21.09
N ASP A 257 3.88 -4.81 21.41
CA ASP A 257 3.52 -3.40 21.48
C ASP A 257 2.99 -2.89 20.14
N VAL A 258 3.67 -3.19 19.03
CA VAL A 258 3.24 -2.80 17.68
C VAL A 258 1.90 -3.43 17.32
N VAL A 259 1.71 -4.73 17.59
CA VAL A 259 0.44 -5.43 17.33
C VAL A 259 -0.71 -4.81 18.13
N LEU A 260 -0.53 -4.63 19.43
CA LEU A 260 -1.57 -4.07 20.31
C LEU A 260 -1.84 -2.60 20.03
N ARG A 261 -0.83 -1.85 19.62
CA ARG A 261 -0.99 -0.46 19.17
C ARG A 261 -1.77 -0.40 17.86
N HIS A 262 -1.49 -1.29 16.90
CA HIS A 262 -2.28 -1.39 15.67
C HIS A 262 -3.75 -1.68 15.98
N VAL A 263 -4.02 -2.59 16.92
CA VAL A 263 -5.39 -2.88 17.41
C VAL A 263 -6.07 -1.62 17.93
N ARG A 264 -5.42 -0.90 18.85
CA ARG A 264 -5.97 0.35 19.42
C ARG A 264 -6.24 1.40 18.34
N MET A 265 -5.28 1.62 17.45
CA MET A 265 -5.42 2.58 16.35
C MET A 265 -6.56 2.21 15.41
N GLN A 266 -6.77 0.93 15.12
CA GLN A 266 -7.85 0.46 14.26
C GLN A 266 -9.22 0.66 14.92
N VAL A 267 -9.33 0.39 16.22
CA VAL A 267 -10.57 0.65 16.99
C VAL A 267 -10.88 2.13 17.01
N ASP A 268 -9.88 2.98 17.30
CA ASP A 268 -10.06 4.43 17.31
C ASP A 268 -10.39 4.99 15.93
N HIS A 269 -9.77 4.48 14.88
CA HIS A 269 -10.08 4.83 13.50
C HIS A 269 -11.56 4.55 13.17
N ARG A 270 -12.09 3.38 13.58
CA ARG A 270 -13.50 3.05 13.34
C ARG A 270 -14.46 3.88 14.19
N ARG A 271 -14.16 4.08 15.46
CA ARG A 271 -15.01 4.89 16.36
C ARG A 271 -15.16 6.34 15.91
N ARG A 272 -14.20 6.90 15.16
CA ARG A 272 -14.28 8.25 14.61
C ARG A 272 -15.22 8.38 13.40
N GLN A 273 -15.54 7.28 12.73
CA GLN A 273 -16.38 7.31 11.53
C GLN A 273 -17.84 7.58 11.92
N PRO A 274 -18.56 8.46 11.20
CA PRO A 274 -19.94 8.84 11.51
C PRO A 274 -20.87 7.65 11.72
N ARG A 275 -20.73 6.64 10.87
CA ARG A 275 -21.53 5.41 10.91
C ARG A 275 -21.50 4.68 12.28
N TRP A 276 -20.40 4.81 13.04
CA TRP A 276 -20.19 4.06 14.29
C TRP A 276 -20.24 4.94 15.53
N ARG A 277 -20.60 6.23 15.37
CA ARG A 277 -20.59 7.23 16.46
C ARG A 277 -21.43 6.82 17.65
N ASP A 278 -22.60 6.22 17.37
CA ASP A 278 -23.58 5.87 18.38
C ASP A 278 -23.46 4.41 18.88
N ASP A 279 -22.58 3.61 18.28
CA ASP A 279 -22.31 2.23 18.71
C ASP A 279 -20.79 1.93 18.74
N PRO A 280 -20.07 2.42 19.77
CA PRO A 280 -18.65 2.19 19.92
C PRO A 280 -18.27 0.71 20.11
N ALA A 281 -19.20 -0.11 20.60
CA ALA A 281 -18.98 -1.55 20.76
C ALA A 281 -19.03 -2.28 19.40
N GLU A 282 -19.95 -1.91 18.52
CA GLU A 282 -19.99 -2.47 17.17
C GLU A 282 -18.81 -1.93 16.32
N ALA A 283 -18.41 -0.66 16.52
CA ALA A 283 -17.20 -0.10 15.92
C ALA A 283 -15.97 -0.96 16.25
N GLU A 284 -15.79 -1.35 17.50
CA GLU A 284 -14.71 -2.22 17.95
C GLU A 284 -14.79 -3.62 17.32
N ARG A 285 -15.95 -4.27 17.37
CA ARG A 285 -16.15 -5.58 16.72
C ARG A 285 -15.81 -5.52 15.22
N HIS A 286 -16.21 -4.45 14.54
CA HIS A 286 -15.93 -4.27 13.13
C HIS A 286 -14.43 -4.05 12.88
N ALA A 287 -13.79 -3.19 13.67
CA ALA A 287 -12.34 -2.93 13.61
C ALA A 287 -11.52 -4.22 13.79
N ILE A 288 -11.86 -5.02 14.80
CA ILE A 288 -11.17 -6.28 15.06
C ILE A 288 -11.40 -7.29 13.93
N ARG A 289 -12.60 -7.37 13.37
CA ARG A 289 -12.89 -8.25 12.22
C ARG A 289 -12.02 -7.91 11.00
N GLU A 290 -11.85 -6.64 10.70
CA GLU A 290 -10.98 -6.19 9.60
C GLU A 290 -9.50 -6.41 9.91
N LEU A 291 -9.09 -6.24 11.16
CA LEU A 291 -7.71 -6.40 11.59
C LEU A 291 -7.26 -7.87 11.61
N ARG A 292 -8.17 -8.85 11.65
CA ARG A 292 -7.81 -10.29 11.73
C ARG A 292 -6.75 -10.70 10.71
N LYS A 293 -6.84 -10.20 9.47
CA LYS A 293 -5.82 -10.46 8.44
C LYS A 293 -4.41 -10.02 8.87
N HIS A 294 -4.29 -8.86 9.53
CA HIS A 294 -3.01 -8.38 10.06
C HIS A 294 -2.50 -9.26 11.20
N LEU A 295 -3.40 -9.72 12.08
CA LEU A 295 -3.04 -10.68 13.14
C LEU A 295 -2.47 -11.99 12.56
N LEU A 296 -3.07 -12.48 11.46
CA LEU A 296 -2.56 -13.64 10.75
C LEU A 296 -1.16 -13.36 10.18
N TRP A 297 -0.95 -12.21 9.56
CA TRP A 297 0.34 -11.84 8.97
C TRP A 297 1.41 -11.60 10.02
N TYR A 298 1.11 -10.95 11.15
CA TYR A 298 2.07 -10.70 12.24
C TYR A 298 2.61 -11.99 12.87
N THR A 299 1.90 -13.10 12.75
CA THR A 299 2.30 -14.39 13.33
C THR A 299 2.88 -15.37 12.30
N ARG A 300 3.06 -14.93 11.05
CA ARG A 300 3.64 -15.75 9.99
C ARG A 300 5.06 -16.16 10.35
N GLY A 301 5.37 -17.47 10.16
CA GLY A 301 6.68 -18.03 10.43
C GLY A 301 7.07 -18.11 11.90
N ARG A 302 6.17 -17.78 12.86
CA ARG A 302 6.47 -17.83 14.29
C ARG A 302 5.99 -19.12 14.93
N ARG A 303 6.80 -19.69 15.82
CA ARG A 303 6.36 -20.83 16.67
C ARG A 303 5.13 -20.42 17.48
N GLY A 304 4.12 -21.28 17.54
CA GLY A 304 2.82 -20.94 18.15
C GLY A 304 1.87 -20.16 17.23
N GLY A 305 2.35 -19.60 16.12
CA GLY A 305 1.54 -18.82 15.18
C GLY A 305 0.36 -19.58 14.59
N VAL A 306 0.49 -20.89 14.35
CA VAL A 306 -0.61 -21.73 13.84
C VAL A 306 -1.79 -21.77 14.84
N HIS A 307 -1.49 -21.97 16.13
CA HIS A 307 -2.52 -21.99 17.17
C HIS A 307 -3.15 -20.62 17.36
N PHE A 308 -2.32 -19.56 17.42
CA PHE A 308 -2.80 -18.18 17.44
C PHE A 308 -3.77 -17.89 16.29
N ARG A 309 -3.43 -18.24 15.05
CA ARG A 309 -4.26 -17.96 13.86
C ARG A 309 -5.61 -18.69 13.91
N ARG A 310 -5.68 -19.90 14.48
CA ARG A 310 -6.94 -20.61 14.67
C ARG A 310 -7.89 -19.84 15.59
N GLU A 311 -7.37 -19.30 16.69
CA GLU A 311 -8.15 -18.54 17.67
C GLU A 311 -8.42 -17.10 17.21
N ALA A 312 -7.53 -16.48 16.42
CA ALA A 312 -7.70 -15.13 15.91
C ALA A 312 -8.97 -14.92 15.07
N GLY A 313 -9.54 -15.99 14.51
CA GLY A 313 -10.83 -15.95 13.81
C GLY A 313 -12.04 -15.64 14.72
N THR A 314 -11.93 -15.83 16.04
CA THR A 314 -13.04 -15.68 17.00
C THR A 314 -12.96 -14.43 17.86
N VAL A 315 -11.81 -13.74 17.91
CA VAL A 315 -11.65 -12.51 18.70
C VAL A 315 -12.60 -11.40 18.23
N ALA A 316 -13.16 -10.66 19.16
CA ALA A 316 -14.14 -9.61 18.89
C ALA A 316 -13.76 -8.24 19.48
N THR A 317 -12.89 -8.21 20.49
CA THR A 317 -12.48 -7.01 21.22
C THR A 317 -10.95 -6.85 21.24
N ALA A 318 -10.48 -5.66 21.52
CA ALA A 318 -9.06 -5.38 21.73
C ALA A 318 -8.48 -6.20 22.91
N GLU A 319 -9.29 -6.41 23.94
CA GLU A 319 -8.91 -7.21 25.09
C GLU A 319 -8.75 -8.70 24.72
N ASP A 320 -9.63 -9.24 23.86
CA ASP A 320 -9.48 -10.62 23.35
C ASP A 320 -8.15 -10.78 22.63
N VAL A 321 -7.78 -9.79 21.79
CA VAL A 321 -6.49 -9.82 21.08
C VAL A 321 -5.33 -9.77 22.07
N ALA A 322 -5.40 -8.90 23.10
CA ALA A 322 -4.34 -8.81 24.11
C ALA A 322 -4.17 -10.13 24.87
N ARG A 323 -5.27 -10.76 25.28
CA ARG A 323 -5.24 -12.10 25.93
C ARG A 323 -4.67 -13.16 24.98
N LEU A 324 -5.02 -13.11 23.70
CA LEU A 324 -4.51 -14.05 22.71
C LEU A 324 -2.99 -13.89 22.48
N VAL A 325 -2.50 -12.66 22.40
CA VAL A 325 -1.07 -12.35 22.30
C VAL A 325 -0.31 -12.90 23.51
N GLU A 326 -0.79 -12.65 24.73
CA GLU A 326 -0.10 -13.12 25.93
C GLU A 326 -0.12 -14.64 26.08
N ARG A 327 -1.20 -15.30 25.70
CA ARG A 327 -1.33 -16.77 25.75
C ARG A 327 -0.34 -17.48 24.83
N HIS A 328 -0.20 -17.01 23.58
CA HIS A 328 0.60 -17.69 22.55
C HIS A 328 2.04 -17.17 22.44
N PHE A 329 2.28 -15.97 22.92
CA PHE A 329 3.57 -15.31 22.92
C PHE A 329 3.82 -14.63 24.28
N PRO A 330 3.97 -15.40 25.38
CA PRO A 330 4.16 -14.85 26.71
C PRO A 330 5.46 -14.08 26.83
N GLY A 331 5.50 -13.05 27.70
CA GLY A 331 6.67 -12.26 28.01
C GLY A 331 7.81 -13.12 28.58
N GLY A 332 9.06 -12.80 28.19
CA GLY A 332 10.25 -13.53 28.63
C GLY A 332 10.42 -14.93 28.02
N GLY A 333 9.55 -15.33 27.07
CA GLY A 333 9.57 -16.64 26.43
C GLY A 333 10.70 -16.83 25.42
N ARG A 334 11.36 -18.01 25.48
CA ARG A 334 12.22 -18.48 24.37
C ARG A 334 11.32 -18.89 23.19
N GLY A 335 11.71 -18.57 21.95
CA GLY A 335 11.04 -19.09 20.74
C GLY A 335 10.12 -18.09 20.04
N PHE A 336 10.30 -16.80 20.30
CA PHE A 336 9.60 -15.75 19.56
C PHE A 336 10.21 -15.52 18.15
N GLU A 337 11.36 -16.07 17.86
CA GLU A 337 12.07 -15.93 16.60
C GLU A 337 11.24 -16.48 15.41
N ILE A 338 11.47 -15.90 14.22
CA ILE A 338 10.92 -16.45 12.98
C ILE A 338 11.66 -17.76 12.68
N ASP A 339 10.90 -18.84 12.54
CA ASP A 339 11.40 -20.11 12.06
C ASP A 339 11.43 -20.10 10.53
N PRO A 340 12.62 -20.12 9.88
CA PRO A 340 12.72 -20.03 8.44
C PRO A 340 11.98 -21.16 7.70
N ALA A 341 11.91 -22.34 8.29
CA ALA A 341 11.21 -23.48 7.68
C ALA A 341 9.68 -23.27 7.72
N LEU A 342 9.16 -22.72 8.82
CA LEU A 342 7.73 -22.34 8.91
C LEU A 342 7.39 -21.20 7.97
N ALA A 343 8.25 -20.19 7.87
CA ALA A 343 8.06 -19.06 6.97
C ALA A 343 7.99 -19.52 5.51
N ALA A 344 8.93 -20.35 5.07
CA ALA A 344 8.97 -20.90 3.72
C ALA A 344 7.76 -21.80 3.40
N ALA A 345 7.30 -22.60 4.37
CA ALA A 345 6.12 -23.45 4.18
C ALA A 345 4.81 -22.66 4.06
N GLU A 346 4.77 -21.44 4.60
CA GLU A 346 3.60 -20.55 4.54
C GLU A 346 3.57 -19.68 3.26
N GLU A 347 4.74 -19.41 2.65
CA GLU A 347 4.83 -18.72 1.35
C GLU A 347 4.26 -19.56 0.17
N ILE A 348 4.35 -20.89 0.28
CA ILE A 348 3.87 -21.81 -0.77
C ILE A 348 2.34 -21.91 -0.81
N ARG A 349 1.61 -21.45 0.20
CA ARG A 349 0.16 -21.59 0.33
C ARG A 349 -0.66 -20.36 -0.05
N GLU A 350 -0.03 -19.27 -0.48
CA GLU A 350 -0.64 -18.04 -1.04
C GLU A 350 -0.55 -17.95 -2.57
#